data_2db07e741db9cf333bb1ff37efa006fc
#
_entry.id   2db07e741db9cf333bb1ff37efa006fc
#
_cell.length_a   1.000
_cell.length_b   1.000
_cell.length_c   1.000
_cell.angle_alpha   90.00
_cell.angle_beta   90.00
_cell.angle_gamma   90.00
#
_symmetry.space_group_name_H-M   'P 1'
#
loop_
_entity.id
_entity.type
_entity.pdbx_description
1 polymer ?
#
loop_
_entity_poly.entity_id
_entity_poly.type
_entity_poly.pdbx_seq_one_letter_code
_entity_poly.pdbx_strand_id
1 'polypeptide(L)'
;MHQFRQLVGRSYIPPKWAFGNAQSRWSYMNEDEVREVVANYRANNMPLDAVVLDIDYMEHYKDFTVDAQRFPHFADFAAEMKAQGIHLVPIIDAGVKIEDGYDVYEEGVKNGYFCTNQDGTPFVAGVWPGRVHFPDMLNPEAVLGLAVNIKFCWIRGSRASGMI
;
A
#
# COMPACT_ATOMS: atom_id res chain seq x y z
N MET A 1 -19.00 23.04 13.54
CA MET A 1 -18.43 22.51 12.29
C MET A 1 -17.58 23.54 11.55
N HIS A 2 -18.04 24.77 11.30
CA HIS A 2 -17.26 25.78 10.57
C HIS A 2 -15.93 26.13 11.26
N GLN A 3 -15.95 26.38 12.58
CA GLN A 3 -14.76 26.68 13.38
C GLN A 3 -13.75 25.53 13.42
N PHE A 4 -14.23 24.29 13.49
CA PHE A 4 -13.38 23.10 13.42
C PHE A 4 -12.64 23.03 12.07
N ARG A 5 -13.35 23.29 10.95
CA ARG A 5 -12.73 23.33 9.63
C ARG A 5 -11.72 24.47 9.45
N GLN A 6 -11.88 25.58 10.19
CA GLN A 6 -10.89 26.65 10.18
C GLN A 6 -9.58 26.24 10.86
N LEU A 7 -9.67 25.39 11.91
CA LEU A 7 -8.50 24.89 12.64
C LEU A 7 -7.79 23.75 11.90
N VAL A 8 -8.53 22.79 11.34
CA VAL A 8 -7.94 21.58 10.72
C VAL A 8 -7.78 21.67 9.20
N GLY A 9 -8.21 22.79 8.60
CA GLY A 9 -8.17 22.98 7.15
C GLY A 9 -9.34 22.29 6.40
N ARG A 10 -9.25 22.32 5.07
CA ARG A 10 -10.24 21.68 4.20
C ARG A 10 -9.88 20.22 4.03
N SER A 11 -10.84 19.31 4.25
CA SER A 11 -10.70 17.90 3.95
C SER A 11 -10.56 17.69 2.43
N TYR A 12 -9.68 16.78 2.05
CA TYR A 12 -9.67 16.26 0.70
C TYR A 12 -11.00 15.54 0.42
N ILE A 13 -11.56 15.76 -0.75
CA ILE A 13 -12.75 15.04 -1.20
C ILE A 13 -12.28 13.92 -2.11
N PRO A 14 -12.33 12.66 -1.66
CA PRO A 14 -11.89 11.53 -2.46
C PRO A 14 -12.81 11.31 -3.68
N PRO A 15 -12.37 10.54 -4.68
CA PRO A 15 -13.18 10.19 -5.83
C PRO A 15 -14.42 9.38 -5.41
N LYS A 16 -15.46 9.40 -6.24
CA LYS A 16 -16.77 8.80 -5.92
C LYS A 16 -16.70 7.34 -5.52
N TRP A 17 -15.82 6.56 -6.15
CA TRP A 17 -15.66 5.14 -5.86
C TRP A 17 -15.19 4.86 -4.42
N ALA A 18 -14.43 5.78 -3.82
CA ALA A 18 -13.94 5.63 -2.44
C ALA A 18 -15.05 5.75 -1.37
N PHE A 19 -16.24 6.18 -1.78
CA PHE A 19 -17.45 6.16 -0.94
C PHE A 19 -18.33 4.94 -1.22
N GLY A 20 -17.93 4.07 -2.13
CA GLY A 20 -18.63 2.86 -2.50
C GLY A 20 -18.32 1.69 -1.57
N ASN A 21 -18.62 0.48 -2.04
CA ASN A 21 -18.35 -0.75 -1.30
C ASN A 21 -16.92 -1.23 -1.57
N ALA A 22 -16.12 -1.34 -0.52
CA ALA A 22 -14.77 -1.89 -0.57
C ALA A 22 -14.72 -3.23 0.17
N GLN A 23 -14.29 -4.28 -0.52
CA GLN A 23 -14.07 -5.60 0.06
C GLN A 23 -12.62 -5.73 0.54
N SER A 24 -12.45 -6.06 1.81
CA SER A 24 -11.17 -6.36 2.43
C SER A 24 -11.28 -7.65 3.25
N ARG A 25 -10.21 -8.41 3.28
CA ARG A 25 -10.02 -9.58 4.16
C ARG A 25 -8.54 -9.86 4.35
N TRP A 26 -8.17 -10.65 5.36
CA TRP A 26 -6.89 -11.34 5.37
C TRP A 26 -7.06 -12.69 4.67
N SER A 27 -6.43 -13.05 3.58
CA SER A 27 -5.67 -12.25 2.61
C SER A 27 -6.09 -12.77 1.25
N TYR A 28 -5.74 -12.10 0.15
CA TYR A 28 -5.85 -12.69 -1.19
C TYR A 28 -4.47 -13.20 -1.57
N MET A 29 -4.35 -14.53 -1.80
CA MET A 29 -3.07 -15.18 -2.03
C MET A 29 -2.60 -15.09 -3.49
N ASN A 30 -3.51 -14.78 -4.42
CA ASN A 30 -3.21 -14.65 -5.85
C ASN A 30 -4.30 -13.85 -6.57
N GLU A 31 -4.04 -13.57 -7.85
CA GLU A 31 -4.97 -12.83 -8.72
C GLU A 31 -6.32 -13.52 -8.88
N ASP A 32 -6.35 -14.87 -8.92
CA ASP A 32 -7.57 -15.63 -9.18
C ASP A 32 -8.54 -15.56 -8.00
N GLU A 33 -8.06 -15.53 -6.77
CA GLU A 33 -8.92 -15.32 -5.59
C GLU A 33 -9.64 -13.96 -5.63
N VAL A 34 -8.97 -12.93 -6.12
CA VAL A 34 -9.59 -11.61 -6.30
C VAL A 34 -10.63 -11.65 -7.42
N ARG A 35 -10.30 -12.30 -8.55
CA ARG A 35 -11.26 -12.49 -9.65
C ARG A 35 -12.52 -13.23 -9.20
N GLU A 36 -12.35 -14.27 -8.41
CA GLU A 36 -13.47 -15.04 -7.85
C GLU A 36 -14.37 -14.17 -6.96
N VAL A 37 -13.77 -13.38 -6.08
CA VAL A 37 -14.53 -12.46 -5.22
C VAL A 37 -15.33 -11.46 -6.05
N VAL A 38 -14.70 -10.82 -7.04
CA VAL A 38 -15.39 -9.87 -7.94
C VAL A 38 -16.53 -10.55 -8.69
N ALA A 39 -16.29 -11.76 -9.24
CA ALA A 39 -17.32 -12.52 -9.93
C ALA A 39 -18.50 -12.87 -9.03
N ASN A 40 -18.25 -13.26 -7.77
CA ASN A 40 -19.29 -13.58 -6.80
C ASN A 40 -20.13 -12.34 -6.44
N TYR A 41 -19.52 -11.18 -6.27
CA TYR A 41 -20.28 -9.93 -6.06
C TYR A 41 -21.19 -9.63 -7.25
N ARG A 42 -20.69 -9.78 -8.48
CA ARG A 42 -21.48 -9.53 -9.71
C ARG A 42 -22.60 -10.54 -9.88
N ALA A 43 -22.34 -11.83 -9.65
CA ALA A 43 -23.34 -12.89 -9.75
C ALA A 43 -24.52 -12.70 -8.77
N ASN A 44 -24.26 -12.12 -7.63
CA ASN A 44 -25.28 -11.83 -6.61
C ASN A 44 -25.87 -10.42 -6.73
N ASN A 45 -25.57 -9.67 -7.79
CA ASN A 45 -26.00 -8.28 -7.99
C ASN A 45 -25.63 -7.35 -6.81
N MET A 46 -24.51 -7.62 -6.16
CA MET A 46 -24.00 -6.79 -5.08
C MET A 46 -23.03 -5.75 -5.66
N PRO A 47 -23.13 -4.48 -5.26
CA PRO A 47 -22.16 -3.46 -5.68
C PRO A 47 -20.79 -3.73 -5.08
N LEU A 48 -19.75 -3.50 -5.87
CA LEU A 48 -18.35 -3.53 -5.45
C LEU A 48 -17.59 -2.48 -6.24
N ASP A 49 -16.86 -1.62 -5.55
CA ASP A 49 -16.11 -0.51 -6.12
C ASP A 49 -14.59 -0.69 -5.93
N ALA A 50 -14.19 -1.36 -4.85
CA ALA A 50 -12.78 -1.58 -4.57
C ALA A 50 -12.52 -2.95 -3.90
N VAL A 51 -11.31 -3.48 -4.09
CA VAL A 51 -10.76 -4.61 -3.33
C VAL A 51 -9.45 -4.17 -2.71
N VAL A 52 -9.36 -4.30 -1.39
CA VAL A 52 -8.15 -4.01 -0.64
C VAL A 52 -7.28 -5.25 -0.61
N LEU A 53 -6.07 -5.17 -1.18
CA LEU A 53 -5.09 -6.24 -1.11
C LEU A 53 -4.33 -6.13 0.22
N ASP A 54 -4.30 -7.25 0.97
CA ASP A 54 -3.54 -7.36 2.20
C ASP A 54 -2.09 -7.75 1.91
N ILE A 55 -1.28 -7.93 2.93
CA ILE A 55 0.18 -8.06 2.88
C ILE A 55 0.72 -9.16 1.95
N ASP A 56 -0.08 -10.16 1.61
CA ASP A 56 0.36 -11.31 0.81
C ASP A 56 0.55 -11.03 -0.69
N TYR A 57 0.22 -9.81 -1.18
CA TYR A 57 0.61 -9.41 -2.52
C TYR A 57 2.09 -9.00 -2.60
N MET A 58 2.72 -8.68 -1.45
CA MET A 58 4.09 -8.24 -1.35
C MET A 58 5.07 -9.42 -1.38
N GLU A 59 6.25 -9.21 -1.94
CA GLU A 59 7.36 -10.14 -1.82
C GLU A 59 7.88 -10.18 -0.37
N HIS A 60 7.67 -11.28 0.34
CA HIS A 60 8.10 -11.44 1.74
C HIS A 60 7.68 -10.30 2.67
N TYR A 61 6.50 -9.72 2.42
CA TYR A 61 5.91 -8.59 3.18
C TYR A 61 6.74 -7.31 3.14
N LYS A 62 7.55 -7.13 2.08
CA LYS A 62 8.31 -5.90 1.84
C LYS A 62 7.44 -4.87 1.15
N ASP A 63 7.32 -3.71 1.72
CA ASP A 63 6.58 -2.59 1.11
C ASP A 63 7.12 -2.25 -0.28
N PHE A 64 6.27 -1.76 -1.14
CA PHE A 64 6.58 -1.36 -2.53
C PHE A 64 7.09 -2.49 -3.42
N THR A 65 6.85 -3.75 -3.03
CA THR A 65 7.15 -4.94 -3.85
C THR A 65 5.87 -5.66 -4.26
N VAL A 66 5.97 -6.50 -5.28
CA VAL A 66 4.90 -7.42 -5.69
C VAL A 66 5.50 -8.81 -5.81
N ASP A 67 4.88 -9.80 -5.20
CA ASP A 67 5.26 -11.20 -5.33
C ASP A 67 4.93 -11.72 -6.74
N ALA A 68 5.96 -11.89 -7.56
CA ALA A 68 5.81 -12.33 -8.94
C ALA A 68 5.34 -13.79 -9.11
N GLN A 69 5.32 -14.60 -8.06
CA GLN A 69 4.77 -15.95 -8.10
C GLN A 69 3.27 -15.94 -7.86
N ARG A 70 2.80 -15.10 -6.96
CA ARG A 70 1.39 -14.96 -6.59
C ARG A 70 0.63 -14.02 -7.51
N PHE A 71 1.29 -12.94 -7.94
CA PHE A 71 0.75 -11.90 -8.81
C PHE A 71 1.66 -11.67 -10.03
N PRO A 72 1.80 -12.70 -10.91
CA PRO A 72 2.79 -12.67 -12.00
C PRO A 72 2.51 -11.59 -13.06
N HIS A 73 1.27 -11.18 -13.20
CA HIS A 73 0.83 -10.20 -14.21
C HIS A 73 0.11 -9.01 -13.55
N PHE A 74 0.65 -8.52 -12.43
CA PHE A 74 -0.02 -7.52 -11.60
C PHE A 74 -0.50 -6.28 -12.37
N ALA A 75 0.27 -5.80 -13.35
CA ALA A 75 -0.11 -4.64 -14.15
C ALA A 75 -1.35 -4.93 -15.04
N ASP A 76 -1.36 -6.08 -15.71
CA ASP A 76 -2.47 -6.50 -16.56
C ASP A 76 -3.71 -6.83 -15.70
N PHE A 77 -3.50 -7.47 -14.57
CA PHE A 77 -4.53 -7.75 -13.58
C PHE A 77 -5.16 -6.44 -13.05
N ALA A 78 -4.36 -5.44 -12.73
CA ALA A 78 -4.87 -4.15 -12.30
C ALA A 78 -5.67 -3.44 -13.41
N ALA A 79 -5.22 -3.56 -14.66
CA ALA A 79 -5.95 -3.03 -15.81
C ALA A 79 -7.28 -3.76 -16.06
N GLU A 80 -7.30 -5.09 -15.89
CA GLU A 80 -8.50 -5.93 -15.95
C GLU A 80 -9.53 -5.51 -14.90
N MET A 81 -9.12 -5.38 -13.64
CA MET A 81 -10.00 -4.94 -12.55
C MET A 81 -10.56 -3.54 -12.82
N LYS A 82 -9.71 -2.62 -13.25
CA LYS A 82 -10.12 -1.27 -13.63
C LYS A 82 -11.15 -1.26 -14.77
N ALA A 83 -10.99 -2.10 -15.78
CA ALA A 83 -11.96 -2.22 -16.88
C ALA A 83 -13.34 -2.70 -16.40
N GLN A 84 -13.39 -3.45 -15.30
CA GLN A 84 -14.61 -3.88 -14.63
C GLN A 84 -15.16 -2.84 -13.62
N GLY A 85 -14.53 -1.67 -13.50
CA GLY A 85 -14.89 -0.63 -12.55
C GLY A 85 -14.47 -0.95 -11.10
N ILE A 86 -13.50 -1.85 -10.91
CA ILE A 86 -12.95 -2.23 -9.60
C ILE A 86 -11.60 -1.55 -9.39
N HIS A 87 -11.45 -0.90 -8.26
CA HIS A 87 -10.17 -0.31 -7.83
C HIS A 87 -9.42 -1.27 -6.92
N LEU A 88 -8.17 -1.60 -7.26
CA LEU A 88 -7.29 -2.32 -6.36
C LEU A 88 -6.61 -1.32 -5.42
N VAL A 89 -6.67 -1.60 -4.12
CA VAL A 89 -6.07 -0.79 -3.07
C VAL A 89 -5.06 -1.65 -2.32
N PRO A 90 -3.80 -1.72 -2.78
CA PRO A 90 -2.76 -2.44 -2.06
C PRO A 90 -2.40 -1.72 -0.76
N ILE A 91 -2.31 -2.47 0.35
CA ILE A 91 -1.87 -1.94 1.64
C ILE A 91 -0.37 -1.62 1.58
N ILE A 92 0.04 -0.62 2.35
CA ILE A 92 1.45 -0.33 2.66
C ILE A 92 1.56 -0.31 4.17
N ASP A 93 2.45 -1.12 4.72
CA ASP A 93 2.72 -1.16 6.15
C ASP A 93 3.67 -0.03 6.59
N ALA A 94 3.71 0.22 7.89
CA ALA A 94 4.56 1.27 8.46
C ALA A 94 6.02 0.82 8.66
N GLY A 95 6.30 -0.47 8.59
CA GLY A 95 7.59 -1.06 8.96
C GLY A 95 8.41 -1.54 7.77
N VAL A 96 9.52 -0.87 7.49
CA VAL A 96 10.47 -1.28 6.45
C VAL A 96 11.32 -2.45 6.93
N LYS A 97 11.25 -3.59 6.24
CA LYS A 97 12.01 -4.80 6.58
C LYS A 97 13.51 -4.55 6.57
N ILE A 98 14.21 -5.03 7.60
CA ILE A 98 15.68 -5.03 7.67
C ILE A 98 16.19 -6.20 6.83
N GLU A 99 16.60 -5.93 5.61
CA GLU A 99 17.08 -6.95 4.67
C GLU A 99 18.06 -6.32 3.67
N ASP A 100 19.28 -6.89 3.58
CA ASP A 100 20.26 -6.46 2.58
C ASP A 100 19.76 -6.72 1.16
N GLY A 101 20.02 -5.80 0.24
CA GLY A 101 19.51 -5.86 -1.14
C GLY A 101 18.06 -5.39 -1.30
N TYR A 102 17.42 -4.93 -0.23
CA TYR A 102 16.11 -4.30 -0.31
C TYR A 102 16.27 -2.77 -0.44
N ASP A 103 15.99 -2.24 -1.64
CA ASP A 103 16.27 -0.86 -2.02
C ASP A 103 15.74 0.18 -1.02
N VAL A 104 14.50 0.00 -0.54
CA VAL A 104 13.87 0.94 0.39
C VAL A 104 14.56 0.95 1.74
N TYR A 105 15.02 -0.21 2.19
CA TYR A 105 15.81 -0.32 3.42
C TYR A 105 17.18 0.33 3.27
N GLU A 106 17.91 0.02 2.19
CA GLU A 106 19.24 0.57 1.95
C GLU A 106 19.21 2.09 1.76
N GLU A 107 18.24 2.59 1.01
CA GLU A 107 18.01 4.03 0.85
C GLU A 107 17.71 4.71 2.20
N GLY A 108 16.83 4.10 3.00
CA GLY A 108 16.46 4.60 4.31
C GLY A 108 17.63 4.66 5.30
N VAL A 109 18.48 3.63 5.32
CA VAL A 109 19.71 3.61 6.12
C VAL A 109 20.69 4.67 5.65
N LYS A 110 20.94 4.75 4.35
CA LYS A 110 21.89 5.69 3.74
C LYS A 110 21.55 7.15 4.04
N ASN A 111 20.26 7.47 4.03
CA ASN A 111 19.77 8.85 4.17
C ASN A 111 19.29 9.17 5.59
N GLY A 112 19.35 8.23 6.54
CA GLY A 112 18.92 8.46 7.92
C GLY A 112 17.41 8.70 8.05
N TYR A 113 16.60 7.96 7.29
CA TYR A 113 15.14 8.13 7.27
C TYR A 113 14.40 7.43 8.42
N PHE A 114 15.10 6.59 9.19
CA PHE A 114 14.46 5.77 10.22
C PHE A 114 14.52 6.40 11.62
N CYS A 115 13.50 6.09 12.42
CA CYS A 115 13.45 6.44 13.83
C CYS A 115 14.65 5.89 14.57
N THR A 116 15.17 6.67 15.53
CA THR A 116 16.30 6.29 16.38
C THR A 116 15.90 6.23 17.86
N ASN A 117 16.63 5.44 18.62
CA ASN A 117 16.59 5.47 20.07
C ASN A 117 17.25 6.75 20.60
N GLN A 118 17.12 7.01 21.91
CA GLN A 118 17.69 8.17 22.56
C GLN A 118 19.25 8.22 22.47
N ASP A 119 19.89 7.06 22.33
CA ASP A 119 21.35 6.93 22.16
C ASP A 119 21.81 7.07 20.68
N GLY A 120 20.88 7.35 19.77
CA GLY A 120 21.16 7.52 18.35
C GLY A 120 21.21 6.20 17.56
N THR A 121 21.04 5.06 18.19
CA THR A 121 20.95 3.79 17.47
C THR A 121 19.61 3.65 16.74
N PRO A 122 19.54 2.96 15.57
CA PRO A 122 18.29 2.72 14.88
C PRO A 122 17.27 1.96 15.76
N PHE A 123 16.05 2.46 15.81
CA PHE A 123 14.96 1.75 16.50
C PHE A 123 14.55 0.52 15.69
N VAL A 124 14.47 -0.64 16.36
CA VAL A 124 14.09 -1.93 15.76
C VAL A 124 12.84 -2.44 16.43
N ALA A 125 11.87 -2.84 15.64
CA ALA A 125 10.66 -3.53 16.11
C ALA A 125 10.39 -4.81 15.30
N GLY A 126 9.36 -5.56 15.70
CA GLY A 126 8.89 -6.75 14.98
C GLY A 126 7.46 -6.54 14.51
N VAL A 127 7.23 -6.69 13.20
CA VAL A 127 5.91 -6.72 12.55
C VAL A 127 5.87 -7.87 11.53
N TRP A 128 4.95 -7.85 10.57
CA TRP A 128 4.74 -8.97 9.64
C TRP A 128 5.99 -9.46 8.89
N PRO A 129 6.86 -8.59 8.35
CA PRO A 129 8.08 -9.07 7.69
C PRO A 129 9.19 -9.51 8.66
N GLY A 130 8.97 -9.45 9.97
CA GLY A 130 9.96 -9.73 11.01
C GLY A 130 10.56 -8.46 11.59
N ARG A 131 11.90 -8.36 11.59
CA ARG A 131 12.59 -7.16 12.09
C ARG A 131 12.49 -6.02 11.11
N VAL A 132 12.10 -4.83 11.60
CA VAL A 132 11.87 -3.63 10.79
C VAL A 132 12.46 -2.39 11.44
N HIS A 133 12.68 -1.38 10.61
CA HIS A 133 12.79 0.01 11.02
C HIS A 133 11.52 0.78 10.66
N PHE A 134 11.13 1.74 11.49
CA PHE A 134 10.04 2.66 11.16
C PHE A 134 10.60 3.95 10.59
N PRO A 135 10.06 4.43 9.45
CA PRO A 135 10.40 5.76 8.95
C PRO A 135 10.03 6.86 9.95
N ASP A 136 10.90 7.83 10.10
CA ASP A 136 10.63 9.01 10.91
C ASP A 136 9.71 9.98 10.15
N MET A 137 8.42 9.89 10.40
CA MET A 137 7.41 10.73 9.75
C MET A 137 7.47 12.21 10.20
N LEU A 138 8.30 12.55 11.18
CA LEU A 138 8.58 13.94 11.55
C LEU A 138 9.78 14.51 10.77
N ASN A 139 10.55 13.66 10.10
CA ASN A 139 11.62 14.07 9.20
C ASN A 139 11.06 14.30 7.77
N PRO A 140 11.04 15.56 7.27
CA PRO A 140 10.51 15.84 5.93
C PRO A 140 11.21 15.09 4.79
N GLU A 141 12.49 14.78 4.92
CA GLU A 141 13.26 14.04 3.92
C GLU A 141 12.84 12.57 3.87
N ALA A 142 12.57 11.96 5.03
CA ALA A 142 12.02 10.61 5.11
C ALA A 142 10.62 10.53 4.47
N VAL A 143 9.77 11.50 4.73
CA VAL A 143 8.43 11.59 4.10
C VAL A 143 8.55 11.70 2.58
N LEU A 144 9.46 12.53 2.07
CA LEU A 144 9.69 12.68 0.63
C LEU A 144 10.25 11.40 0.01
N GLY A 145 11.21 10.74 0.65
CA GLY A 145 11.78 9.47 0.21
C GLY A 145 10.71 8.38 0.08
N LEU A 146 9.85 8.23 1.08
CA LEU A 146 8.70 7.32 1.01
C LEU A 146 7.71 7.68 -0.10
N ALA A 147 7.42 8.97 -0.27
CA ALA A 147 6.52 9.43 -1.33
C ALA A 147 7.05 9.12 -2.74
N VAL A 148 8.36 9.09 -2.94
CA VAL A 148 8.98 8.65 -4.20
C VAL A 148 8.74 7.17 -4.44
N ASN A 149 8.90 6.33 -3.41
CA ASN A 149 8.63 4.90 -3.50
C ASN A 149 7.15 4.60 -3.80
N ILE A 150 6.22 5.33 -3.20
CA ILE A 150 4.79 5.26 -3.54
C ILE A 150 4.57 5.58 -5.02
N LYS A 151 5.18 6.64 -5.55
CA LYS A 151 5.08 6.99 -6.99
C LYS A 151 5.65 5.88 -7.89
N PHE A 152 6.73 5.25 -7.46
CA PHE A 152 7.41 4.20 -8.23
C PHE A 152 6.55 2.92 -8.34
N CYS A 153 5.88 2.51 -7.27
CA CYS A 153 4.86 1.47 -7.32
C CYS A 153 3.71 1.83 -8.26
N TRP A 154 3.31 3.08 -8.25
CA TRP A 154 2.27 3.63 -9.13
C TRP A 154 2.64 3.56 -10.62
N ILE A 155 3.91 3.73 -10.96
CA ILE A 155 4.43 3.72 -12.34
C ILE A 155 4.70 2.28 -12.83
N ARG A 156 5.18 1.37 -11.97
CA ARG A 156 5.57 0.00 -12.36
C ARG A 156 4.42 -0.97 -12.63
N GLY A 157 3.24 -0.73 -12.13
CA GLY A 157 2.15 -1.69 -12.31
C GLY A 157 0.76 -1.13 -12.10
N SER A 158 0.64 -0.04 -11.41
CA SER A 158 -0.66 0.53 -11.14
C SER A 158 -0.78 1.94 -11.72
N ARG A 159 -0.99 2.05 -13.04
CA ARG A 159 -1.89 3.10 -13.52
C ARG A 159 -3.32 2.83 -13.01
N ALA A 160 -3.47 1.94 -12.03
CA ALA A 160 -4.64 1.76 -11.23
C ALA A 160 -4.74 2.98 -10.31
N SER A 161 -5.57 3.92 -10.68
CA SER A 161 -6.03 5.02 -9.87
C SER A 161 -6.63 4.49 -8.57
N GLY A 162 -5.87 4.43 -7.48
CA GLY A 162 -6.41 3.89 -6.26
C GLY A 162 -5.45 3.68 -5.09
N MET A 163 -4.27 4.23 -5.08
CA MET A 163 -3.54 4.35 -3.82
C MET A 163 -4.02 5.60 -3.10
N ILE A 164 -4.55 5.43 -1.91
CA ILE A 164 -4.84 6.50 -0.95
C ILE A 164 -3.56 6.77 -0.16
#